data_97612be82c9fd5df567a3d1f7b133f82
#
_entry.id   97612be82c9fd5df567a3d1f7b133f82
#
_cell.length_a   1.000
_cell.length_b   1.000
_cell.length_c   1.000
_cell.angle_alpha   90.00
_cell.angle_beta   90.00
_cell.angle_gamma   90.00
#
_symmetry.space_group_name_H-M   'P 1'
#
loop_
_entity.id
_entity.type
_entity.pdbx_description
1 polymer ?
#
loop_
_entity_poly.entity_id
_entity_poly.type
_entity_poly.pdbx_seq_one_letter_code
_entity_poly.pdbx_strand_id
1 'polypeptide(L)'
;MKSPSASPTIKPPRLMLFDLYLGGHHGNYIQYLIDYACQKPVVSAIDIVVLPQFLEIHRDTVAAIASYHQSAIKIVPISADEVAALGDRRSGLSRAIWNLREWQIFCKYARNLHATHALIMYLDTCELPLAVGMQSPCPFSGIYFRPTFHYGMFANYHPDLKERLKQWRNRFTLDRILAHPQLQTVFCLDPFAVEAIKSERERAKIVPLADPVESAPSTLLDLATYRDQLGIAADRRVFLLFGALDGRKGIYQLLEASALLPPALSQQMCLLLVGKTSAAERANLEQKIAELRQQKPIQIIECYDFIPEDEVQAYFQIADVVLAPYQRHVGMSGILLLAAAAGKPVLSTDYGLMGELVRRYRLGVAVDATQPSELMQALARCLTAVPETLGDRAQMQVFADLNSIERYTSAIFQYLDPLFTLISVP
;
A
#
# COMPACT_ATOMS: atom_id res chain seq x y z
N MET A 1 4.89 50.11 39.17
CA MET A 1 4.24 48.78 39.12
C MET A 1 4.34 48.26 37.70
N LYS A 2 5.19 47.27 37.46
CA LYS A 2 5.27 46.59 36.15
C LYS A 2 4.15 45.56 36.11
N SER A 3 3.28 45.60 35.08
CA SER A 3 2.25 44.60 34.83
C SER A 3 2.90 43.23 34.70
N PRO A 4 2.30 42.14 35.26
CA PRO A 4 2.81 40.82 35.10
C PRO A 4 2.75 40.43 33.58
N SER A 5 3.88 39.99 33.06
CA SER A 5 3.94 39.42 31.71
C SER A 5 3.00 38.22 31.65
N ALA A 6 2.04 38.28 30.75
CA ALA A 6 1.14 37.14 30.49
C ALA A 6 2.01 35.90 30.19
N SER A 7 1.84 34.87 31.01
CA SER A 7 2.45 33.56 30.74
C SER A 7 2.02 33.09 29.34
N PRO A 8 2.92 32.51 28.52
CA PRO A 8 2.55 32.01 27.21
C PRO A 8 1.49 30.92 27.39
N THR A 9 0.28 31.19 26.90
CA THR A 9 -0.78 30.19 26.85
C THR A 9 -0.30 29.07 25.95
N ILE A 10 0.10 27.94 26.56
CA ILE A 10 0.46 26.71 25.85
C ILE A 10 -0.79 26.23 25.12
N LYS A 11 -0.77 26.27 23.79
CA LYS A 11 -1.88 25.74 22.99
C LYS A 11 -1.96 24.22 23.16
N PRO A 12 -3.15 23.64 23.35
CA PRO A 12 -3.30 22.21 23.43
C PRO A 12 -2.79 21.52 22.16
N PRO A 13 -2.13 20.35 22.26
CA PRO A 13 -1.58 19.63 21.12
C PRO A 13 -2.69 19.26 20.11
N ARG A 14 -2.49 19.65 18.86
CA ARG A 14 -3.43 19.44 17.75
C ARG A 14 -2.72 18.83 16.55
N LEU A 15 -3.14 17.64 16.17
CA LEU A 15 -2.60 16.91 15.02
C LEU A 15 -3.46 17.18 13.79
N MET A 16 -2.83 17.53 12.67
CA MET A 16 -3.47 17.55 11.35
C MET A 16 -3.00 16.34 10.55
N LEU A 17 -3.92 15.43 10.21
CA LEU A 17 -3.69 14.41 9.17
C LEU A 17 -4.04 15.04 7.83
N PHE A 18 -3.12 14.99 6.87
CA PHE A 18 -3.32 15.60 5.55
C PHE A 18 -3.19 14.56 4.46
N ASP A 19 -4.29 14.33 3.73
CA ASP A 19 -4.36 13.35 2.63
C ASP A 19 -5.29 13.82 1.52
N LEU A 20 -4.74 14.18 0.38
CA LEU A 20 -5.49 14.50 -0.83
C LEU A 20 -5.44 13.36 -1.87
N TYR A 21 -5.13 12.14 -1.44
CA TYR A 21 -5.13 10.96 -2.29
C TYR A 21 -6.36 10.09 -2.00
N LEU A 22 -7.03 9.62 -3.07
CA LEU A 22 -8.29 8.85 -2.95
C LEU A 22 -8.11 7.35 -3.26
N GLY A 23 -6.94 6.95 -3.75
CA GLY A 23 -6.73 5.58 -4.21
C GLY A 23 -6.15 4.67 -3.14
N GLY A 24 -6.27 3.35 -3.35
CA GLY A 24 -5.68 2.36 -2.47
C GLY A 24 -6.30 2.31 -1.07
N HIS A 25 -5.49 1.97 -0.06
CA HIS A 25 -5.92 1.74 1.32
C HIS A 25 -5.84 3.00 2.21
N HIS A 26 -5.78 4.21 1.63
CA HIS A 26 -5.57 5.46 2.40
C HIS A 26 -6.68 5.71 3.43
N GLY A 27 -7.94 5.40 3.10
CA GLY A 27 -9.06 5.49 4.06
C GLY A 27 -8.80 4.65 5.32
N ASN A 28 -8.37 3.41 5.13
CA ASN A 28 -8.09 2.47 6.21
C ASN A 28 -6.90 2.93 7.06
N TYR A 29 -5.84 3.45 6.43
CA TYR A 29 -4.69 3.98 7.17
C TYR A 29 -5.09 5.11 8.10
N ILE A 30 -5.96 6.01 7.65
CA ILE A 30 -6.53 7.07 8.49
C ILE A 30 -7.38 6.46 9.61
N GLN A 31 -8.26 5.50 9.29
CA GLN A 31 -9.10 4.83 10.28
C GLN A 31 -8.26 4.18 11.38
N TYR A 32 -7.24 3.39 11.04
CA TYR A 32 -6.38 2.73 12.02
C TYR A 32 -5.70 3.72 12.97
N LEU A 33 -5.27 4.88 12.46
CA LEU A 33 -4.70 5.94 13.29
C LEU A 33 -5.74 6.55 14.25
N ILE A 34 -6.97 6.74 13.79
CA ILE A 34 -8.04 7.28 14.62
C ILE A 34 -8.45 6.26 15.69
N ASP A 35 -8.60 4.99 15.31
CA ASP A 35 -8.94 3.90 16.24
C ASP A 35 -7.91 3.79 17.38
N TYR A 36 -6.63 3.86 17.03
CA TYR A 36 -5.55 3.87 18.00
C TYR A 36 -5.60 5.10 18.92
N ALA A 37 -5.78 6.30 18.34
CA ALA A 37 -5.86 7.54 19.10
C ALA A 37 -7.07 7.61 20.05
N CYS A 38 -8.17 6.96 19.69
CA CYS A 38 -9.35 6.84 20.56
C CYS A 38 -9.11 5.93 21.76
N GLN A 39 -8.34 4.86 21.55
CA GLN A 39 -7.99 3.91 22.63
C GLN A 39 -6.89 4.47 23.54
N LYS A 40 -5.98 5.24 23.01
CA LYS A 40 -4.83 5.83 23.71
C LYS A 40 -4.79 7.34 23.39
N PRO A 41 -5.54 8.18 24.13
CA PRO A 41 -5.61 9.60 23.84
C PRO A 41 -4.25 10.30 24.08
N VAL A 42 -3.56 10.58 22.98
CA VAL A 42 -2.23 11.21 22.98
C VAL A 42 -2.31 12.67 22.61
N VAL A 43 -3.33 13.06 21.84
CA VAL A 43 -3.52 14.42 21.34
C VAL A 43 -4.89 14.97 21.75
N SER A 44 -4.98 16.30 21.92
CA SER A 44 -6.22 16.95 22.32
C SER A 44 -7.22 17.10 21.17
N ALA A 45 -6.75 17.11 19.93
CA ALA A 45 -7.61 17.18 18.74
C ALA A 45 -6.89 16.63 17.51
N ILE A 46 -7.68 16.03 16.61
CA ILE A 46 -7.23 15.52 15.30
C ILE A 46 -8.13 16.13 14.23
N ASP A 47 -7.53 16.86 13.29
CA ASP A 47 -8.21 17.38 12.11
C ASP A 47 -7.72 16.59 10.86
N ILE A 48 -8.64 15.97 10.15
CA ILE A 48 -8.36 15.10 8.98
C ILE A 48 -8.71 15.89 7.72
N VAL A 49 -7.71 16.46 7.05
CA VAL A 49 -7.90 17.27 5.84
C VAL A 49 -7.85 16.36 4.62
N VAL A 50 -8.95 16.31 3.86
CA VAL A 50 -9.16 15.38 2.74
C VAL A 50 -9.83 16.07 1.54
N LEU A 51 -9.83 15.39 0.38
CA LEU A 51 -10.71 15.76 -0.74
C LEU A 51 -12.19 15.53 -0.39
N PRO A 52 -13.15 16.35 -0.91
CA PRO A 52 -14.58 16.11 -0.69
C PRO A 52 -15.06 14.72 -1.11
N GLN A 53 -14.49 14.17 -2.19
CA GLN A 53 -14.80 12.82 -2.68
C GLN A 53 -14.43 11.70 -1.68
N PHE A 54 -13.55 11.97 -0.72
CA PHE A 54 -13.24 11.03 0.35
C PHE A 54 -14.49 10.62 1.14
N LEU A 55 -15.41 11.56 1.39
CA LEU A 55 -16.65 11.31 2.13
C LEU A 55 -17.58 10.31 1.41
N GLU A 56 -17.48 10.23 0.08
CA GLU A 56 -18.30 9.33 -0.73
C GLU A 56 -17.61 7.98 -0.97
N ILE A 57 -16.31 8.00 -1.22
CA ILE A 57 -15.52 6.81 -1.57
C ILE A 57 -15.25 5.95 -0.32
N HIS A 58 -14.97 6.59 0.82
CA HIS A 58 -14.62 5.93 2.08
C HIS A 58 -15.73 6.10 3.15
N ARG A 59 -17.00 5.83 2.76
CA ARG A 59 -18.18 6.01 3.61
C ARG A 59 -18.07 5.24 4.93
N ASP A 60 -17.54 4.03 4.89
CA ASP A 60 -17.42 3.17 6.06
C ASP A 60 -16.41 3.75 7.06
N THR A 61 -15.26 4.21 6.57
CA THR A 61 -14.26 4.94 7.37
C THR A 61 -14.86 6.22 7.99
N VAL A 62 -15.61 6.98 7.21
CA VAL A 62 -16.28 8.22 7.69
C VAL A 62 -17.30 7.88 8.78
N ALA A 63 -18.10 6.84 8.58
CA ALA A 63 -19.08 6.38 9.56
C ALA A 63 -18.41 5.86 10.85
N ALA A 64 -17.33 5.10 10.73
CA ALA A 64 -16.54 4.62 11.85
C ALA A 64 -15.98 5.78 12.68
N ILE A 65 -15.36 6.77 12.02
CA ILE A 65 -14.83 7.96 12.71
C ILE A 65 -15.96 8.73 13.39
N ALA A 66 -17.13 8.90 12.75
CA ALA A 66 -18.27 9.58 13.34
C ALA A 66 -18.85 8.83 14.55
N SER A 67 -18.75 7.51 14.59
CA SER A 67 -19.27 6.68 15.71
C SER A 67 -18.56 6.91 17.05
N TYR A 68 -17.33 7.42 17.02
CA TYR A 68 -16.60 7.73 18.27
C TYR A 68 -17.16 8.91 19.05
N HIS A 69 -18.08 9.70 18.47
CA HIS A 69 -18.72 10.87 19.10
C HIS A 69 -17.76 11.84 19.80
N GLN A 70 -16.50 11.83 19.41
CA GLN A 70 -15.48 12.71 19.99
C GLN A 70 -15.45 14.03 19.24
N SER A 71 -15.84 15.12 19.89
CA SER A 71 -15.78 16.49 19.34
C SER A 71 -14.36 16.93 18.95
N ALA A 72 -13.35 16.22 19.46
CA ALA A 72 -11.93 16.47 19.20
C ALA A 72 -11.44 15.92 17.84
N ILE A 73 -12.21 15.06 17.16
CA ILE A 73 -11.84 14.48 15.87
C ILE A 73 -12.77 15.04 14.79
N LYS A 74 -12.19 15.63 13.75
CA LYS A 74 -12.96 16.29 12.68
C LYS A 74 -12.42 15.92 11.30
N ILE A 75 -13.31 15.54 10.40
CA ILE A 75 -13.01 15.44 8.97
C ILE A 75 -13.27 16.80 8.36
N VAL A 76 -12.27 17.36 7.67
CA VAL A 76 -12.25 18.70 7.10
C VAL A 76 -12.01 18.60 5.60
N PRO A 77 -13.04 18.47 4.77
CA PRO A 77 -12.86 18.47 3.33
C PRO A 77 -12.38 19.86 2.84
N ILE A 78 -11.48 19.87 1.85
CA ILE A 78 -11.08 21.11 1.18
C ILE A 78 -12.25 21.66 0.35
N SER A 79 -12.21 22.94 0.02
CA SER A 79 -13.31 23.58 -0.73
C SER A 79 -13.34 23.15 -2.19
N ALA A 80 -14.53 23.30 -2.84
CA ALA A 80 -14.70 23.00 -4.26
C ALA A 80 -13.78 23.84 -5.16
N ASP A 81 -13.55 25.11 -4.79
CA ASP A 81 -12.63 25.99 -5.52
C ASP A 81 -11.18 25.51 -5.43
N GLU A 82 -10.77 24.98 -4.28
CA GLU A 82 -9.43 24.40 -4.10
C GLU A 82 -9.27 23.10 -4.93
N VAL A 83 -10.30 22.26 -4.98
CA VAL A 83 -10.31 21.07 -5.85
C VAL A 83 -10.15 21.47 -7.31
N ALA A 84 -10.92 22.46 -7.77
CA ALA A 84 -10.82 23.00 -9.13
C ALA A 84 -9.43 23.59 -9.42
N ALA A 85 -8.87 24.31 -8.44
CA ALA A 85 -7.54 24.91 -8.55
C ALA A 85 -6.42 23.86 -8.62
N LEU A 86 -6.54 22.67 -8.02
CA LEU A 86 -5.53 21.61 -8.10
C LEU A 86 -5.25 21.21 -9.56
N GLY A 87 -6.28 21.10 -10.40
CA GLY A 87 -6.13 20.73 -11.82
C GLY A 87 -5.91 19.22 -12.02
N ASP A 88 -5.20 18.85 -13.11
CA ASP A 88 -4.93 17.46 -13.44
C ASP A 88 -3.47 17.04 -13.17
N ARG A 89 -3.19 15.72 -13.26
CA ARG A 89 -1.87 15.11 -13.01
C ARG A 89 -1.29 14.39 -14.23
N ARG A 90 -1.83 14.61 -15.43
CA ARG A 90 -1.54 13.81 -16.64
C ARG A 90 -0.14 14.01 -17.18
N SER A 91 0.39 15.24 -17.15
CA SER A 91 1.74 15.55 -17.62
C SER A 91 2.72 15.77 -16.48
N GLY A 92 4.02 15.77 -16.77
CA GLY A 92 5.06 16.09 -15.78
C GLY A 92 4.93 17.51 -15.22
N LEU A 93 4.58 18.47 -16.09
CA LEU A 93 4.39 19.87 -15.69
C LEU A 93 3.12 20.05 -14.85
N SER A 94 1.99 19.49 -15.27
CA SER A 94 0.74 19.57 -14.49
C SER A 94 0.89 18.89 -13.13
N ARG A 95 1.66 17.82 -13.04
CA ARG A 95 1.99 17.17 -11.77
C ARG A 95 2.82 18.06 -10.84
N ALA A 96 3.81 18.77 -11.38
CA ALA A 96 4.61 19.72 -10.59
C ALA A 96 3.76 20.87 -10.05
N ILE A 97 2.86 21.41 -10.89
CA ILE A 97 1.89 22.45 -10.48
C ILE A 97 0.96 21.92 -9.40
N TRP A 98 0.44 20.70 -9.56
CA TRP A 98 -0.39 20.04 -8.54
C TRP A 98 0.35 19.98 -7.20
N ASN A 99 1.58 19.47 -7.17
CA ASN A 99 2.36 19.31 -5.96
C ASN A 99 2.59 20.66 -5.23
N LEU A 100 2.83 21.73 -5.98
CA LEU A 100 2.95 23.07 -5.40
C LEU A 100 1.62 23.58 -4.82
N ARG A 101 0.51 23.37 -5.51
CA ARG A 101 -0.83 23.76 -5.03
C ARG A 101 -1.26 22.94 -3.83
N GLU A 102 -1.01 21.64 -3.84
CA GLU A 102 -1.25 20.73 -2.71
C GLU A 102 -0.49 21.23 -1.47
N TRP A 103 0.78 21.62 -1.62
CA TRP A 103 1.56 22.21 -0.53
C TRP A 103 0.98 23.53 -0.03
N GLN A 104 0.48 24.39 -0.91
CA GLN A 104 -0.18 25.63 -0.51
C GLN A 104 -1.46 25.37 0.29
N ILE A 105 -2.26 24.37 -0.12
CA ILE A 105 -3.45 23.93 0.61
C ILE A 105 -3.04 23.38 1.98
N PHE A 106 -2.05 22.49 2.04
CA PHE A 106 -1.48 22.01 3.30
C PHE A 106 -1.12 23.16 4.24
N CYS A 107 -0.37 24.14 3.77
CA CYS A 107 0.03 25.30 4.56
C CYS A 107 -1.17 26.15 5.02
N LYS A 108 -2.18 26.33 4.17
CA LYS A 108 -3.41 27.07 4.51
C LYS A 108 -4.15 26.38 5.65
N TYR A 109 -4.41 25.06 5.52
CA TYR A 109 -5.15 24.31 6.54
C TYR A 109 -4.37 24.18 7.85
N ALA A 110 -3.06 23.97 7.80
CA ALA A 110 -2.23 23.92 9.00
C ALA A 110 -2.30 25.23 9.82
N ARG A 111 -2.35 26.40 9.15
CA ARG A 111 -2.55 27.71 9.83
C ARG A 111 -3.96 27.86 10.37
N ASN A 112 -4.98 27.60 9.54
CA ASN A 112 -6.39 27.84 9.88
C ASN A 112 -6.85 26.93 11.03
N LEU A 113 -6.38 25.69 11.07
CA LEU A 113 -6.67 24.73 12.11
C LEU A 113 -5.76 24.87 13.34
N HIS A 114 -4.79 25.78 13.29
CA HIS A 114 -3.79 25.96 14.35
C HIS A 114 -3.05 24.66 14.70
N ALA A 115 -2.70 23.86 13.69
CA ALA A 115 -2.00 22.60 13.88
C ALA A 115 -0.67 22.82 14.62
N THR A 116 -0.41 22.06 15.65
CA THR A 116 0.87 22.05 16.37
C THR A 116 1.85 21.08 15.74
N HIS A 117 1.32 20.04 15.06
CA HIS A 117 2.05 19.10 14.25
C HIS A 117 1.17 18.61 13.09
N ALA A 118 1.77 18.26 11.96
CA ALA A 118 1.08 17.67 10.84
C ALA A 118 1.69 16.32 10.44
N LEU A 119 0.85 15.34 10.12
CA LEU A 119 1.24 14.10 9.45
C LEU A 119 0.72 14.13 8.02
N ILE A 120 1.65 14.15 7.05
CA ILE A 120 1.35 14.07 5.61
C ILE A 120 1.25 12.59 5.26
N MET A 121 0.04 12.12 4.95
CA MET A 121 -0.24 10.70 4.70
C MET A 121 0.38 10.19 3.39
N TYR A 122 0.68 11.09 2.43
CA TYR A 122 1.32 10.75 1.16
C TYR A 122 2.41 11.77 0.81
N LEU A 123 3.59 11.61 1.42
CA LEU A 123 4.70 12.56 1.29
C LEU A 123 5.28 12.64 -0.13
N ASP A 124 5.12 11.58 -0.93
CA ASP A 124 5.60 11.52 -2.32
C ASP A 124 5.09 12.66 -3.21
N THR A 125 3.92 13.23 -2.92
CA THR A 125 3.39 14.39 -3.65
C THR A 125 4.00 15.72 -3.21
N CYS A 126 4.61 15.74 -2.04
CA CYS A 126 5.26 16.93 -1.47
C CYS A 126 6.77 16.99 -1.76
N GLU A 127 7.34 16.05 -2.55
CA GLU A 127 8.77 16.01 -2.83
C GLU A 127 9.30 17.32 -3.42
N LEU A 128 8.62 17.90 -4.42
CA LEU A 128 9.07 19.11 -5.10
C LEU A 128 9.10 20.34 -4.17
N PRO A 129 8.00 20.72 -3.48
CA PRO A 129 8.02 21.86 -2.57
C PRO A 129 9.04 21.70 -1.44
N LEU A 130 9.20 20.51 -0.89
CA LEU A 130 10.17 20.23 0.16
C LEU A 130 11.63 20.27 -0.35
N ALA A 131 11.89 19.74 -1.52
CA ALA A 131 13.22 19.76 -2.12
C ALA A 131 13.72 21.19 -2.43
N VAL A 132 12.81 22.11 -2.77
CA VAL A 132 13.14 23.54 -2.94
C VAL A 132 13.12 24.34 -1.64
N GLY A 133 12.86 23.70 -0.50
CA GLY A 133 12.94 24.32 0.84
C GLY A 133 11.73 25.16 1.23
N MET A 134 10.54 24.92 0.67
CA MET A 134 9.32 25.62 1.07
C MET A 134 8.97 25.32 2.54
N GLN A 135 8.73 26.36 3.32
CA GLN A 135 8.49 26.24 4.76
C GLN A 135 7.07 25.76 5.08
N SER A 136 6.94 25.00 6.15
CA SER A 136 5.68 24.57 6.76
C SER A 136 5.25 25.55 7.87
N PRO A 137 3.95 25.76 8.12
CA PRO A 137 3.47 26.55 9.27
C PRO A 137 3.74 25.90 10.63
N CYS A 138 3.93 24.58 10.68
CA CYS A 138 4.21 23.81 11.89
C CYS A 138 5.23 22.69 11.58
N PRO A 139 5.85 22.07 12.61
CA PRO A 139 6.58 20.83 12.45
C PRO A 139 5.71 19.76 11.79
N PHE A 140 6.33 18.90 10.97
CA PHE A 140 5.60 17.84 10.27
C PHE A 140 6.39 16.55 10.19
N SER A 141 5.66 15.46 10.03
CA SER A 141 6.14 14.12 9.65
C SER A 141 5.42 13.67 8.39
N GLY A 142 5.87 12.61 7.73
CA GLY A 142 5.17 12.14 6.55
C GLY A 142 5.45 10.69 6.22
N ILE A 143 4.48 10.04 5.54
CA ILE A 143 4.59 8.64 5.07
C ILE A 143 5.09 8.66 3.63
N TYR A 144 6.19 7.95 3.38
CA TYR A 144 6.86 7.86 2.10
C TYR A 144 6.71 6.46 1.52
N PHE A 145 6.04 6.36 0.36
CA PHE A 145 5.59 5.10 -0.22
C PHE A 145 6.56 4.53 -1.26
N ARG A 146 7.20 5.38 -2.06
CA ARG A 146 7.86 4.95 -3.31
C ARG A 146 9.33 5.38 -3.42
N PRO A 147 10.18 5.03 -2.47
CA PRO A 147 11.62 5.18 -2.66
C PRO A 147 12.09 4.22 -3.76
N THR A 148 12.79 4.73 -4.78
CA THR A 148 13.29 3.89 -5.88
C THR A 148 14.82 3.93 -6.03
N PHE A 149 15.50 4.78 -5.29
CA PHE A 149 16.93 5.04 -5.43
C PHE A 149 17.82 3.83 -5.11
N HIS A 150 17.36 2.92 -4.26
CA HIS A 150 18.11 1.74 -3.78
C HIS A 150 17.84 0.47 -4.61
N TYR A 151 16.90 0.48 -5.53
CA TYR A 151 16.50 -0.74 -6.27
C TYR A 151 17.63 -1.35 -7.12
N GLY A 152 18.65 -0.56 -7.48
CA GLY A 152 19.87 -1.10 -8.11
C GLY A 152 20.64 -2.11 -7.26
N MET A 153 20.31 -2.25 -5.97
CA MET A 153 20.86 -3.26 -5.07
C MET A 153 20.20 -4.64 -5.24
N PHE A 154 19.03 -4.71 -5.86
CA PHE A 154 18.30 -5.97 -6.04
C PHE A 154 18.84 -6.74 -7.25
N ALA A 155 19.07 -8.06 -7.06
CA ALA A 155 19.79 -8.91 -8.00
C ALA A 155 19.22 -8.92 -9.42
N ASN A 156 17.89 -8.88 -9.57
CA ASN A 156 17.20 -8.99 -10.86
C ASN A 156 16.64 -7.65 -11.36
N TYR A 157 17.16 -6.52 -10.85
CA TYR A 157 16.77 -5.20 -11.30
C TYR A 157 17.86 -4.55 -12.15
N HIS A 158 17.58 -4.38 -13.44
CA HIS A 158 18.48 -3.79 -14.41
C HIS A 158 17.91 -2.47 -14.94
N PRO A 159 18.21 -1.31 -14.28
CA PRO A 159 17.65 -0.03 -14.68
C PRO A 159 18.24 0.47 -16.01
N ASP A 160 17.38 1.01 -16.86
CA ASP A 160 17.79 1.77 -18.03
C ASP A 160 18.32 3.17 -17.63
N LEU A 161 18.77 3.96 -18.61
CA LEU A 161 19.30 5.30 -18.36
C LEU A 161 18.25 6.24 -17.75
N LYS A 162 16.98 6.11 -18.14
CA LYS A 162 15.88 6.94 -17.61
C LYS A 162 15.58 6.56 -16.16
N GLU A 163 15.59 5.28 -15.87
CA GLU A 163 15.40 4.77 -14.50
C GLU A 163 16.56 5.19 -13.59
N ARG A 164 17.80 5.11 -14.05
CA ARG A 164 18.98 5.60 -13.29
C ARG A 164 18.89 7.10 -12.99
N LEU A 165 18.47 7.91 -13.98
CA LEU A 165 18.25 9.35 -13.76
C LEU A 165 17.12 9.61 -12.76
N LYS A 166 16.03 8.82 -12.84
CA LYS A 166 14.92 8.88 -11.89
C LYS A 166 15.37 8.50 -10.47
N GLN A 167 16.19 7.45 -10.32
CA GLN A 167 16.76 7.03 -9.04
C GLN A 167 17.66 8.12 -8.44
N TRP A 168 18.55 8.68 -9.24
CA TRP A 168 19.41 9.78 -8.81
C TRP A 168 18.60 10.99 -8.34
N ARG A 169 17.59 11.39 -9.11
CA ARG A 169 16.68 12.47 -8.74
C ARG A 169 15.93 12.16 -7.45
N ASN A 170 15.39 10.94 -7.32
CA ASN A 170 14.68 10.50 -6.12
C ASN A 170 15.58 10.53 -4.89
N ARG A 171 16.84 10.08 -5.03
CA ARG A 171 17.82 10.17 -3.95
C ARG A 171 18.10 11.63 -3.56
N PHE A 172 18.35 12.48 -4.54
CA PHE A 172 18.63 13.90 -4.30
C PHE A 172 17.44 14.60 -3.61
N THR A 173 16.20 14.38 -4.09
CA THR A 173 15.01 14.96 -3.45
C THR A 173 14.83 14.47 -2.02
N LEU A 174 15.02 13.18 -1.77
CA LEU A 174 14.90 12.61 -0.43
C LEU A 174 15.97 13.17 0.52
N ASP A 175 17.20 13.33 0.08
CA ASP A 175 18.25 13.99 0.88
C ASP A 175 17.89 15.42 1.26
N ARG A 176 17.26 16.17 0.35
CA ARG A 176 16.75 17.52 0.63
C ARG A 176 15.60 17.52 1.62
N ILE A 177 14.68 16.56 1.48
CA ILE A 177 13.55 16.37 2.42
C ILE A 177 14.08 16.03 3.82
N LEU A 178 15.00 15.08 3.94
CA LEU A 178 15.59 14.66 5.22
C LEU A 178 16.37 15.79 5.92
N ALA A 179 16.91 16.73 5.15
CA ALA A 179 17.59 17.92 5.66
C ALA A 179 16.64 19.06 6.03
N HIS A 180 15.32 18.94 5.76
CA HIS A 180 14.37 20.02 6.02
C HIS A 180 14.25 20.30 7.53
N PRO A 181 14.37 21.57 7.99
CA PRO A 181 14.46 21.88 9.42
C PRO A 181 13.20 21.55 10.21
N GLN A 182 12.02 21.66 9.59
CA GLN A 182 10.74 21.42 10.25
C GLN A 182 10.27 19.95 10.13
N LEU A 183 10.95 19.12 9.33
CA LEU A 183 10.68 17.69 9.29
C LEU A 183 11.12 17.05 10.61
N GLN A 184 10.23 16.26 11.19
CA GLN A 184 10.53 15.45 12.38
C GLN A 184 10.89 14.01 11.98
N THR A 185 10.02 13.35 11.25
CA THR A 185 10.20 11.92 10.87
C THR A 185 9.62 11.65 9.49
N VAL A 186 10.35 10.86 8.69
CA VAL A 186 9.84 10.20 7.50
C VAL A 186 9.55 8.74 7.86
N PHE A 187 8.30 8.34 7.76
CA PHE A 187 7.86 6.96 7.89
C PHE A 187 7.90 6.30 6.51
N CYS A 188 8.71 5.29 6.31
CA CYS A 188 8.92 4.69 5.00
C CYS A 188 8.41 3.25 4.97
N LEU A 189 7.50 2.94 4.03
CA LEU A 189 6.94 1.60 3.85
C LEU A 189 7.96 0.60 3.25
N ASP A 190 9.08 1.09 2.74
CA ASP A 190 10.15 0.25 2.21
C ASP A 190 11.32 0.17 3.20
N PRO A 191 11.46 -0.95 3.94
CA PRO A 191 12.50 -1.11 4.94
C PRO A 191 13.92 -1.12 4.34
N PHE A 192 14.09 -1.58 3.09
CA PHE A 192 15.38 -1.59 2.41
C PHE A 192 15.88 -0.19 2.07
N ALA A 193 14.95 0.72 1.74
CA ALA A 193 15.29 2.13 1.57
C ALA A 193 15.79 2.75 2.87
N VAL A 194 15.18 2.39 3.99
CA VAL A 194 15.60 2.85 5.33
C VAL A 194 16.99 2.30 5.66
N GLU A 195 17.23 1.01 5.43
CA GLU A 195 18.52 0.37 5.61
C GLU A 195 19.61 1.06 4.77
N ALA A 196 19.33 1.30 3.48
CA ALA A 196 20.25 1.97 2.55
C ALA A 196 20.61 3.40 2.99
N ILE A 197 19.66 4.17 3.54
CA ILE A 197 19.92 5.52 4.04
C ILE A 197 20.69 5.48 5.36
N LYS A 198 20.28 4.63 6.30
CA LYS A 198 20.91 4.54 7.62
C LYS A 198 22.33 4.03 7.56
N SER A 199 22.68 3.18 6.61
CA SER A 199 24.07 2.75 6.38
C SER A 199 25.00 3.91 6.03
N GLU A 200 24.46 4.99 5.42
CA GLU A 200 25.24 6.18 5.06
C GLU A 200 25.11 7.32 6.10
N ARG A 201 23.93 7.39 6.76
CA ARG A 201 23.58 8.46 7.71
C ARG A 201 22.79 7.90 8.89
N GLU A 202 23.48 7.40 9.90
CA GLU A 202 22.88 6.73 11.07
C GLU A 202 21.77 7.54 11.77
N ARG A 203 21.89 8.89 11.81
CA ARG A 203 20.92 9.80 12.43
C ARG A 203 19.89 10.38 11.46
N ALA A 204 19.68 9.76 10.31
CA ALA A 204 18.66 10.24 9.38
C ALA A 204 17.25 10.15 10.00
N LYS A 205 16.44 11.17 9.77
CA LYS A 205 15.03 11.27 10.23
C LYS A 205 14.11 10.34 9.44
N ILE A 206 14.50 9.09 9.23
CA ILE A 206 13.74 8.08 8.49
C ILE A 206 13.65 6.80 9.31
N VAL A 207 12.46 6.22 9.36
CA VAL A 207 12.17 4.98 10.09
C VAL A 207 11.31 4.04 9.23
N PRO A 208 11.46 2.72 9.39
CA PRO A 208 10.58 1.78 8.70
C PRO A 208 9.16 1.90 9.26
N LEU A 209 8.19 1.79 8.37
CA LEU A 209 6.77 1.74 8.72
C LEU A 209 6.19 0.44 8.17
N ALA A 210 5.37 -0.23 8.97
CA ALA A 210 4.58 -1.35 8.51
C ALA A 210 3.58 -0.89 7.44
N ASP A 211 3.36 -1.71 6.41
CA ASP A 211 2.26 -1.54 5.46
C ASP A 211 1.07 -2.36 6.00
N PRO A 212 0.08 -1.72 6.66
CA PRO A 212 -0.84 -2.44 7.53
C PRO A 212 -1.73 -3.40 6.75
N VAL A 213 -1.70 -4.66 7.15
CA VAL A 213 -2.61 -5.69 6.68
C VAL A 213 -3.45 -6.21 7.85
N GLU A 214 -4.73 -6.33 7.62
CA GLU A 214 -5.61 -6.97 8.57
C GLU A 214 -5.37 -8.48 8.55
N SER A 215 -4.83 -9.01 9.65
CA SER A 215 -4.82 -10.46 9.89
C SER A 215 -6.25 -10.81 10.30
N ALA A 216 -7.06 -11.27 9.35
CA ALA A 216 -8.43 -11.61 9.67
C ALA A 216 -8.46 -12.62 10.80
N PRO A 217 -9.32 -12.41 11.83
CA PRO A 217 -9.70 -13.51 12.67
C PRO A 217 -10.23 -14.62 11.77
N SER A 218 -9.86 -15.85 12.06
CA SER A 218 -10.46 -17.04 11.49
C SER A 218 -11.94 -17.05 11.86
N THR A 219 -12.73 -16.14 11.29
CA THR A 219 -14.16 -16.30 11.25
C THR A 219 -14.39 -17.62 10.58
N LEU A 220 -15.23 -18.46 11.18
CA LEU A 220 -15.61 -19.80 10.75
C LEU A 220 -16.32 -19.74 9.37
N LEU A 221 -15.62 -19.24 8.35
CA LEU A 221 -16.04 -19.36 6.98
C LEU A 221 -15.95 -20.85 6.64
N ASP A 222 -17.08 -21.43 6.34
CA ASP A 222 -17.10 -22.75 5.70
C ASP A 222 -16.49 -22.61 4.30
N LEU A 223 -15.17 -22.77 4.25
CA LEU A 223 -14.38 -22.65 3.01
C LEU A 223 -14.85 -23.64 1.94
N ALA A 224 -15.41 -24.78 2.33
CA ALA A 224 -15.96 -25.75 1.39
C ALA A 224 -17.21 -25.20 0.72
N THR A 225 -18.16 -24.71 1.51
CA THR A 225 -19.37 -24.04 0.99
C THR A 225 -19.02 -22.82 0.11
N TYR A 226 -17.99 -22.04 0.48
CA TYR A 226 -17.59 -20.89 -0.34
C TYR A 226 -16.97 -21.31 -1.68
N ARG A 227 -16.16 -22.38 -1.70
CA ARG A 227 -15.65 -22.99 -2.96
C ARG A 227 -16.79 -23.49 -3.85
N ASP A 228 -17.80 -24.14 -3.26
CA ASP A 228 -18.97 -24.66 -3.99
C ASP A 228 -19.82 -23.51 -4.58
N GLN A 229 -20.02 -22.43 -3.84
CA GLN A 229 -20.73 -21.23 -4.32
C GLN A 229 -20.03 -20.57 -5.51
N LEU A 230 -18.70 -20.58 -5.54
CA LEU A 230 -17.91 -20.11 -6.68
C LEU A 230 -17.83 -21.13 -7.82
N GLY A 231 -18.38 -22.34 -7.64
CA GLY A 231 -18.33 -23.42 -8.64
C GLY A 231 -16.95 -24.02 -8.82
N ILE A 232 -16.08 -23.97 -7.81
CA ILE A 232 -14.72 -24.54 -7.87
C ILE A 232 -14.82 -26.06 -7.71
N ALA A 233 -14.36 -26.82 -8.71
CA ALA A 233 -14.33 -28.26 -8.65
C ALA A 233 -13.40 -28.77 -7.53
N ALA A 234 -13.85 -29.78 -6.78
CA ALA A 234 -13.20 -30.24 -5.54
C ALA A 234 -11.77 -30.78 -5.75
N ASP A 235 -11.49 -31.33 -6.95
CA ASP A 235 -10.20 -31.92 -7.33
C ASP A 235 -9.19 -30.91 -7.89
N ARG A 236 -9.54 -29.61 -7.91
CA ARG A 236 -8.68 -28.57 -8.49
C ARG A 236 -7.96 -27.74 -7.44
N ARG A 237 -6.71 -27.40 -7.73
CA ARG A 237 -5.95 -26.40 -6.98
C ARG A 237 -6.30 -25.01 -7.45
N VAL A 238 -6.56 -24.13 -6.50
CA VAL A 238 -6.98 -22.74 -6.74
C VAL A 238 -5.77 -21.83 -6.81
N PHE A 239 -5.59 -21.20 -7.97
CA PHE A 239 -4.59 -20.17 -8.24
C PHE A 239 -5.30 -18.83 -8.31
N LEU A 240 -5.14 -18.00 -7.29
CA LEU A 240 -5.84 -16.72 -7.15
C LEU A 240 -5.01 -15.57 -7.73
N LEU A 241 -5.53 -14.86 -8.73
CA LEU A 241 -5.07 -13.53 -9.15
C LEU A 241 -6.07 -12.48 -8.67
N PHE A 242 -5.66 -11.65 -7.71
CA PHE A 242 -6.55 -10.70 -7.04
C PHE A 242 -6.18 -9.23 -7.31
N GLY A 243 -7.20 -8.34 -7.39
CA GLY A 243 -7.11 -6.89 -7.54
C GLY A 243 -7.35 -6.44 -8.98
N ALA A 244 -6.93 -5.22 -9.37
CA ALA A 244 -7.17 -4.71 -10.72
C ALA A 244 -6.63 -5.67 -11.79
N LEU A 245 -7.52 -6.24 -12.62
CA LEU A 245 -7.17 -7.20 -13.66
C LEU A 245 -6.74 -6.43 -14.92
N ASP A 246 -5.44 -6.16 -15.02
CA ASP A 246 -4.80 -5.44 -16.11
C ASP A 246 -3.47 -6.10 -16.51
N GLY A 247 -2.91 -5.72 -17.67
CA GLY A 247 -1.66 -6.26 -18.16
C GLY A 247 -0.46 -6.07 -17.22
N ARG A 248 -0.46 -5.03 -16.37
CA ARG A 248 0.58 -4.79 -15.37
C ARG A 248 0.68 -5.92 -14.35
N LYS A 249 -0.45 -6.58 -14.04
CA LYS A 249 -0.47 -7.74 -13.14
C LYS A 249 0.02 -9.04 -13.79
N GLY A 250 0.38 -9.02 -15.06
CA GLY A 250 0.90 -10.17 -15.78
C GLY A 250 -0.16 -11.20 -16.17
N ILE A 251 -1.44 -10.79 -16.25
CA ILE A 251 -2.54 -11.68 -16.56
C ILE A 251 -2.38 -12.34 -17.93
N TYR A 252 -1.87 -11.60 -18.93
CA TYR A 252 -1.66 -12.14 -20.29
C TYR A 252 -0.55 -13.18 -20.33
N GLN A 253 0.59 -12.92 -19.67
CA GLN A 253 1.69 -13.88 -19.53
C GLN A 253 1.25 -15.12 -18.76
N LEU A 254 0.36 -14.95 -17.77
CA LEU A 254 -0.23 -16.05 -17.02
C LEU A 254 -1.11 -16.95 -17.91
N LEU A 255 -1.97 -16.36 -18.76
CA LEU A 255 -2.79 -17.11 -19.70
C LEU A 255 -1.92 -17.84 -20.75
N GLU A 256 -0.90 -17.18 -21.30
CA GLU A 256 0.08 -17.80 -22.20
C GLU A 256 0.83 -18.95 -21.53
N ALA A 257 1.31 -18.78 -20.31
CA ALA A 257 1.94 -19.83 -19.52
C ALA A 257 0.99 -21.00 -19.27
N SER A 258 -0.27 -20.73 -18.96
CA SER A 258 -1.31 -21.75 -18.74
C SER A 258 -1.59 -22.54 -20.02
N ALA A 259 -1.51 -21.93 -21.19
CA ALA A 259 -1.65 -22.60 -22.48
C ALA A 259 -0.48 -23.56 -22.77
N LEU A 260 0.70 -23.35 -22.18
CA LEU A 260 1.87 -24.22 -22.33
C LEU A 260 1.82 -25.44 -21.39
N LEU A 261 0.97 -25.44 -20.35
CA LEU A 261 0.89 -26.56 -19.40
C LEU A 261 0.49 -27.88 -20.10
N PRO A 262 1.07 -29.02 -19.69
CA PRO A 262 0.59 -30.33 -20.09
C PRO A 262 -0.89 -30.53 -19.71
N PRO A 263 -1.71 -31.25 -20.55
CA PRO A 263 -3.14 -31.45 -20.26
C PRO A 263 -3.43 -32.05 -18.88
N ALA A 264 -2.62 -33.01 -18.42
CA ALA A 264 -2.76 -33.63 -17.11
C ALA A 264 -2.57 -32.66 -15.93
N LEU A 265 -1.75 -31.60 -16.09
CA LEU A 265 -1.56 -30.56 -15.08
C LEU A 265 -2.64 -29.49 -15.19
N SER A 266 -2.97 -29.05 -16.40
CA SER A 266 -4.01 -28.03 -16.59
C SER A 266 -5.39 -28.52 -16.10
N GLN A 267 -5.65 -29.83 -16.15
CA GLN A 267 -6.86 -30.47 -15.59
C GLN A 267 -6.96 -30.31 -14.06
N GLN A 268 -5.84 -30.14 -13.35
CA GLN A 268 -5.79 -29.97 -11.89
C GLN A 268 -5.88 -28.52 -11.47
N MET A 269 -5.89 -27.57 -12.40
CA MET A 269 -5.83 -26.13 -12.12
C MET A 269 -7.20 -25.47 -12.16
N CYS A 270 -7.51 -24.67 -11.15
CA CYS A 270 -8.54 -23.64 -11.18
C CYS A 270 -7.86 -22.27 -11.12
N LEU A 271 -7.98 -21.49 -12.18
CA LEU A 271 -7.52 -20.11 -12.22
C LEU A 271 -8.68 -19.19 -11.79
N LEU A 272 -8.55 -18.57 -10.62
CA LEU A 272 -9.54 -17.69 -10.04
C LEU A 272 -9.09 -16.23 -10.24
N LEU A 273 -9.77 -15.50 -11.12
CA LEU A 273 -9.49 -14.11 -11.48
C LEU A 273 -10.49 -13.20 -10.78
N VAL A 274 -10.03 -12.39 -9.84
CA VAL A 274 -10.90 -11.60 -8.97
C VAL A 274 -10.51 -10.14 -8.96
N GLY A 275 -11.43 -9.26 -9.34
CA GLY A 275 -11.28 -7.82 -9.23
C GLY A 275 -11.68 -7.03 -10.47
N LYS A 276 -11.73 -5.70 -10.31
CA LYS A 276 -12.17 -4.79 -11.36
C LYS A 276 -11.26 -4.79 -12.57
N THR A 277 -11.87 -4.63 -13.74
CA THR A 277 -11.19 -4.38 -15.02
C THR A 277 -11.93 -3.32 -15.82
N SER A 278 -11.24 -2.63 -16.74
CA SER A 278 -11.91 -1.70 -17.66
C SER A 278 -12.70 -2.47 -18.72
N ALA A 279 -13.73 -1.85 -19.32
CA ALA A 279 -14.54 -2.51 -20.35
C ALA A 279 -13.68 -2.98 -21.56
N ALA A 280 -12.68 -2.18 -21.96
CA ALA A 280 -11.79 -2.53 -23.06
C ALA A 280 -10.85 -3.71 -22.70
N GLU A 281 -10.30 -3.70 -21.50
CA GLU A 281 -9.44 -4.77 -21.00
C GLU A 281 -10.24 -6.06 -20.81
N ARG A 282 -11.48 -5.97 -20.31
CA ARG A 282 -12.40 -7.09 -20.12
C ARG A 282 -12.67 -7.84 -21.41
N ALA A 283 -13.00 -7.13 -22.49
CA ALA A 283 -13.30 -7.75 -23.78
C ALA A 283 -12.09 -8.54 -24.32
N ASN A 284 -10.86 -7.96 -24.21
CA ASN A 284 -9.65 -8.64 -24.62
C ASN A 284 -9.33 -9.87 -23.74
N LEU A 285 -9.55 -9.74 -22.43
CA LEU A 285 -9.34 -10.82 -21.48
C LEU A 285 -10.30 -11.99 -21.71
N GLU A 286 -11.59 -11.71 -21.88
CA GLU A 286 -12.63 -12.72 -22.16
C GLU A 286 -12.34 -13.49 -23.46
N GLN A 287 -11.85 -12.80 -24.49
CA GLN A 287 -11.43 -13.47 -25.74
C GLN A 287 -10.28 -14.45 -25.47
N LYS A 288 -9.22 -14.03 -24.79
CA LYS A 288 -8.06 -14.90 -24.49
C LYS A 288 -8.41 -16.06 -23.57
N ILE A 289 -9.32 -15.85 -22.63
CA ILE A 289 -9.85 -16.92 -21.76
C ILE A 289 -10.63 -17.94 -22.57
N ALA A 290 -11.47 -17.48 -23.52
CA ALA A 290 -12.22 -18.38 -24.39
C ALA A 290 -11.30 -19.22 -25.29
N GLU A 291 -10.24 -18.62 -25.82
CA GLU A 291 -9.19 -19.33 -26.59
C GLU A 291 -8.50 -20.40 -25.72
N LEU A 292 -8.13 -20.06 -24.47
CA LEU A 292 -7.48 -20.99 -23.55
C LEU A 292 -8.40 -22.17 -23.15
N ARG A 293 -9.68 -21.89 -22.89
CA ARG A 293 -10.69 -22.95 -22.59
C ARG A 293 -10.88 -23.96 -23.71
N GLN A 294 -10.72 -23.53 -24.98
CA GLN A 294 -10.76 -24.45 -26.12
C GLN A 294 -9.51 -25.32 -26.23
N GLN A 295 -8.38 -24.88 -25.74
CA GLN A 295 -7.09 -25.55 -25.87
C GLN A 295 -6.76 -26.46 -24.68
N LYS A 296 -7.24 -26.12 -23.48
CA LYS A 296 -6.84 -26.76 -22.23
C LYS A 296 -8.03 -27.04 -21.30
N PRO A 297 -8.03 -28.17 -20.59
CA PRO A 297 -9.08 -28.51 -19.62
C PRO A 297 -8.92 -27.77 -18.28
N ILE A 298 -8.44 -26.54 -18.31
CA ILE A 298 -8.30 -25.67 -17.14
C ILE A 298 -9.65 -25.11 -16.74
N GLN A 299 -9.94 -25.07 -15.44
CA GLN A 299 -11.07 -24.32 -14.91
C GLN A 299 -10.67 -22.85 -14.76
N ILE A 300 -11.47 -21.92 -15.28
CA ILE A 300 -11.24 -20.48 -15.10
C ILE A 300 -12.53 -19.87 -14.57
N ILE A 301 -12.42 -19.17 -13.45
CA ILE A 301 -13.52 -18.46 -12.80
C ILE A 301 -13.18 -16.97 -12.78
N GLU A 302 -14.11 -16.15 -13.25
CA GLU A 302 -13.95 -14.73 -13.39
C GLU A 302 -14.94 -13.98 -12.49
N CYS A 303 -14.43 -13.13 -11.60
CA CYS A 303 -15.21 -12.26 -10.73
C CYS A 303 -14.75 -10.81 -10.96
N TYR A 304 -15.43 -10.10 -11.89
CA TYR A 304 -15.04 -8.76 -12.32
C TYR A 304 -15.61 -7.63 -11.45
N ASP A 305 -16.31 -7.98 -10.39
CA ASP A 305 -16.93 -7.02 -9.49
C ASP A 305 -15.93 -6.43 -8.48
N PHE A 306 -16.36 -5.36 -7.84
CA PHE A 306 -15.67 -4.87 -6.65
C PHE A 306 -15.92 -5.83 -5.49
N ILE A 307 -14.86 -6.29 -4.86
CA ILE A 307 -14.95 -7.15 -3.69
C ILE A 307 -14.92 -6.27 -2.44
N PRO A 308 -15.95 -6.31 -1.59
CA PRO A 308 -15.93 -5.67 -0.28
C PRO A 308 -14.77 -6.16 0.58
N GLU A 309 -14.27 -5.31 1.46
CA GLU A 309 -13.04 -5.59 2.21
C GLU A 309 -13.18 -6.80 3.16
N ASP A 310 -14.35 -6.98 3.75
CA ASP A 310 -14.71 -8.11 4.59
C ASP A 310 -14.76 -9.45 3.84
N GLU A 311 -14.95 -9.43 2.51
CA GLU A 311 -14.93 -10.63 1.66
C GLU A 311 -13.53 -10.97 1.13
N VAL A 312 -12.59 -10.02 1.11
CA VAL A 312 -11.23 -10.21 0.54
C VAL A 312 -10.54 -11.44 1.13
N GLN A 313 -10.60 -11.58 2.44
CA GLN A 313 -9.93 -12.67 3.15
C GLN A 313 -10.44 -14.05 2.74
N ALA A 314 -11.73 -14.19 2.42
CA ALA A 314 -12.31 -15.46 1.97
C ALA A 314 -11.63 -15.98 0.69
N TYR A 315 -11.38 -15.09 -0.28
CA TYR A 315 -10.67 -15.45 -1.52
C TYR A 315 -9.25 -15.94 -1.25
N PHE A 316 -8.52 -15.27 -0.33
CA PHE A 316 -7.18 -15.71 0.04
C PHE A 316 -7.20 -17.03 0.80
N GLN A 317 -8.19 -17.26 1.66
CA GLN A 317 -8.32 -18.51 2.42
C GLN A 317 -8.61 -19.73 1.55
N ILE A 318 -9.42 -19.61 0.49
CA ILE A 318 -9.71 -20.71 -0.44
C ILE A 318 -8.60 -20.96 -1.46
N ALA A 319 -7.67 -20.03 -1.65
CA ALA A 319 -6.54 -20.19 -2.56
C ALA A 319 -5.56 -21.25 -2.05
N ASP A 320 -4.99 -22.04 -2.96
CA ASP A 320 -3.84 -22.90 -2.71
C ASP A 320 -2.53 -22.17 -3.01
N VAL A 321 -2.54 -21.29 -4.04
CA VAL A 321 -1.42 -20.44 -4.42
C VAL A 321 -1.95 -19.05 -4.81
N VAL A 322 -1.32 -17.99 -4.32
CA VAL A 322 -1.64 -16.61 -4.71
C VAL A 322 -0.69 -16.17 -5.83
N LEU A 323 -1.25 -15.60 -6.89
CA LEU A 323 -0.52 -15.18 -8.07
C LEU A 323 -0.18 -13.69 -8.02
N ALA A 324 1.10 -13.38 -8.19
CA ALA A 324 1.62 -12.01 -8.28
C ALA A 324 2.67 -11.86 -9.39
N PRO A 325 2.38 -12.29 -10.65
CA PRO A 325 3.35 -12.30 -11.76
C PRO A 325 3.49 -10.92 -12.41
N TYR A 326 3.66 -9.87 -11.60
CA TYR A 326 3.64 -8.48 -12.05
C TYR A 326 4.75 -8.18 -13.05
N GLN A 327 4.40 -7.41 -14.08
CA GLN A 327 5.29 -7.06 -15.16
C GLN A 327 6.16 -5.87 -14.80
N ARG A 328 7.45 -6.11 -14.51
CA ARG A 328 8.47 -5.10 -14.16
C ARG A 328 8.00 -4.10 -13.09
N HIS A 329 7.21 -4.57 -12.16
CA HIS A 329 6.74 -3.75 -11.04
C HIS A 329 7.85 -3.61 -9.99
N VAL A 330 8.23 -2.39 -9.67
CA VAL A 330 9.38 -2.12 -8.78
C VAL A 330 9.00 -1.96 -7.31
N GLY A 331 7.73 -1.65 -7.01
CA GLY A 331 7.27 -1.33 -5.64
C GLY A 331 6.73 -2.53 -4.87
N MET A 332 6.23 -2.23 -3.67
CA MET A 332 5.49 -3.17 -2.83
C MET A 332 4.12 -3.50 -3.45
N SER A 333 3.58 -4.66 -3.11
CA SER A 333 2.20 -5.02 -3.39
C SER A 333 1.55 -5.65 -2.16
N GLY A 334 0.40 -5.11 -1.73
CA GLY A 334 -0.40 -5.65 -0.63
C GLY A 334 -0.82 -7.11 -0.81
N ILE A 335 -0.78 -7.63 -2.05
CA ILE A 335 -1.06 -9.05 -2.33
C ILE A 335 -0.10 -9.99 -1.59
N LEU A 336 1.19 -9.61 -1.46
CA LEU A 336 2.16 -10.41 -0.71
C LEU A 336 1.81 -10.45 0.78
N LEU A 337 1.32 -9.34 1.31
CA LEU A 337 0.90 -9.21 2.71
C LEU A 337 -0.35 -10.04 2.99
N LEU A 338 -1.36 -9.91 2.13
CA LEU A 338 -2.62 -10.69 2.23
C LEU A 338 -2.37 -12.18 2.11
N ALA A 339 -1.50 -12.61 1.19
CA ALA A 339 -1.11 -14.00 1.03
C ALA A 339 -0.38 -14.52 2.29
N ALA A 340 0.56 -13.75 2.82
CA ALA A 340 1.30 -14.11 4.02
C ALA A 340 0.39 -14.20 5.25
N ALA A 341 -0.52 -13.23 5.44
CA ALA A 341 -1.52 -13.23 6.51
C ALA A 341 -2.47 -14.44 6.43
N ALA A 342 -2.80 -14.89 5.21
CA ALA A 342 -3.57 -16.10 4.98
C ALA A 342 -2.73 -17.39 5.07
N GLY A 343 -1.41 -17.31 5.24
CA GLY A 343 -0.49 -18.44 5.25
C GLY A 343 -0.40 -19.18 3.90
N LYS A 344 -0.60 -18.45 2.77
CA LYS A 344 -0.64 -19.01 1.42
C LYS A 344 0.64 -18.70 0.65
N PRO A 345 1.25 -19.70 -0.02
CA PRO A 345 2.41 -19.47 -0.85
C PRO A 345 2.07 -18.60 -2.06
N VAL A 346 3.03 -17.79 -2.48
CA VAL A 346 2.88 -16.95 -3.67
C VAL A 346 3.68 -17.50 -4.85
N LEU A 347 3.15 -17.32 -6.07
CA LEU A 347 3.91 -17.35 -7.31
C LEU A 347 4.06 -15.92 -7.79
N SER A 348 5.25 -15.35 -7.69
CA SER A 348 5.51 -13.93 -7.89
C SER A 348 6.57 -13.66 -8.96
N THR A 349 6.59 -12.42 -9.45
CA THR A 349 7.77 -11.92 -10.16
C THR A 349 8.98 -11.94 -9.23
N ASP A 350 10.16 -12.20 -9.81
CA ASP A 350 11.44 -12.09 -9.11
C ASP A 350 12.04 -10.68 -9.16
N TYR A 351 11.36 -9.75 -9.85
CA TYR A 351 11.81 -8.40 -10.12
C TYR A 351 11.55 -7.43 -8.96
N GLY A 352 12.51 -6.54 -8.70
CA GLY A 352 12.36 -5.44 -7.75
C GLY A 352 12.11 -5.85 -6.31
N LEU A 353 11.37 -5.00 -5.58
CA LEU A 353 11.07 -5.20 -4.16
C LEU A 353 10.24 -6.48 -3.92
N MET A 354 9.30 -6.82 -4.82
CA MET A 354 8.48 -8.02 -4.66
C MET A 354 9.34 -9.30 -4.68
N GLY A 355 10.25 -9.41 -5.65
CA GLY A 355 11.16 -10.56 -5.74
C GLY A 355 12.06 -10.67 -4.51
N GLU A 356 12.57 -9.53 -4.00
CA GLU A 356 13.38 -9.51 -2.80
C GLU A 356 12.61 -9.96 -1.55
N LEU A 357 11.39 -9.47 -1.35
CA LEU A 357 10.54 -9.88 -0.22
C LEU A 357 10.19 -11.36 -0.26
N VAL A 358 9.84 -11.88 -1.45
CA VAL A 358 9.51 -13.31 -1.61
C VAL A 358 10.71 -14.19 -1.24
N ARG A 359 11.94 -13.81 -1.66
CA ARG A 359 13.16 -14.54 -1.29
C ARG A 359 13.48 -14.42 0.19
N ARG A 360 13.48 -13.20 0.73
CA ARG A 360 13.88 -12.92 2.13
C ARG A 360 12.99 -13.63 3.14
N TYR A 361 11.68 -13.58 2.93
CA TYR A 361 10.70 -14.18 3.83
C TYR A 361 10.20 -15.54 3.37
N ARG A 362 10.79 -16.13 2.33
CA ARG A 362 10.40 -17.44 1.79
C ARG A 362 8.89 -17.57 1.56
N LEU A 363 8.29 -16.51 0.98
CA LEU A 363 6.84 -16.44 0.79
C LEU A 363 6.32 -17.38 -0.28
N GLY A 364 7.20 -17.96 -1.12
CA GLY A 364 6.80 -18.83 -2.21
C GLY A 364 7.86 -18.93 -3.32
N VAL A 365 7.39 -18.95 -4.56
CA VAL A 365 8.21 -19.10 -5.78
C VAL A 365 8.32 -17.76 -6.48
N ALA A 366 9.55 -17.33 -6.81
CA ALA A 366 9.81 -16.11 -7.59
C ALA A 366 10.49 -16.48 -8.91
N VAL A 367 9.97 -15.95 -10.04
CA VAL A 367 10.44 -16.21 -11.40
C VAL A 367 10.41 -14.97 -12.26
N ASP A 368 11.12 -14.95 -13.40
CA ASP A 368 10.92 -13.91 -14.41
C ASP A 368 9.51 -14.04 -15.02
N ALA A 369 8.56 -13.29 -14.47
CA ALA A 369 7.17 -13.30 -14.89
C ALA A 369 6.95 -12.69 -16.29
N THR A 370 7.99 -12.13 -16.93
CA THR A 370 7.92 -11.67 -18.32
C THR A 370 8.08 -12.81 -19.33
N GLN A 371 8.54 -13.99 -18.86
CA GLN A 371 8.77 -15.19 -19.67
C GLN A 371 7.68 -16.24 -19.41
N PRO A 372 6.73 -16.44 -20.36
CA PRO A 372 5.67 -17.44 -20.18
C PRO A 372 6.18 -18.86 -19.94
N SER A 373 7.35 -19.24 -20.49
CA SER A 373 7.97 -20.55 -20.27
C SER A 373 8.43 -20.75 -18.82
N GLU A 374 9.03 -19.75 -18.18
CA GLU A 374 9.43 -19.82 -16.78
C GLU A 374 8.20 -19.83 -15.85
N LEU A 375 7.22 -19.00 -16.18
CA LEU A 375 5.97 -18.96 -15.44
C LEU A 375 5.21 -20.29 -15.54
N MET A 376 5.23 -20.95 -16.71
CA MET A 376 4.66 -22.30 -16.89
C MET A 376 5.38 -23.34 -16.03
N GLN A 377 6.71 -23.34 -15.99
CA GLN A 377 7.48 -24.26 -15.13
C GLN A 377 7.15 -24.05 -13.65
N ALA A 378 7.00 -22.80 -13.22
CA ALA A 378 6.61 -22.47 -11.87
C ALA A 378 5.16 -22.88 -11.54
N LEU A 379 4.22 -22.72 -12.46
CA LEU A 379 2.85 -23.23 -12.33
C LEU A 379 2.86 -24.76 -12.21
N ALA A 380 3.62 -25.47 -13.07
CA ALA A 380 3.75 -26.92 -13.01
C ALA A 380 4.34 -27.38 -11.66
N ARG A 381 5.36 -26.68 -11.15
CA ARG A 381 5.92 -26.92 -9.81
C ARG A 381 4.84 -26.72 -8.72
N CYS A 382 4.09 -25.63 -8.78
CA CYS A 382 3.01 -25.36 -7.82
C CYS A 382 1.87 -26.39 -7.89
N LEU A 383 1.62 -27.01 -9.05
CA LEU A 383 0.63 -28.06 -9.23
C LEU A 383 1.09 -29.45 -8.70
N THR A 384 2.38 -29.72 -8.72
CA THR A 384 2.93 -31.04 -8.34
C THR A 384 3.47 -31.09 -6.91
N ALA A 385 3.93 -29.97 -6.38
CA ALA A 385 4.45 -29.89 -5.02
C ALA A 385 3.33 -29.90 -3.97
N VAL A 386 3.66 -30.31 -2.76
CA VAL A 386 2.79 -30.11 -1.60
C VAL A 386 2.80 -28.61 -1.27
N PRO A 387 1.65 -27.92 -1.14
CA PRO A 387 1.58 -26.47 -0.98
C PRO A 387 2.47 -25.92 0.16
N GLU A 388 2.55 -26.65 1.27
CA GLU A 388 3.35 -26.29 2.45
C GLU A 388 4.87 -26.30 2.17
N THR A 389 5.32 -26.93 1.07
CA THR A 389 6.74 -26.92 0.66
C THR A 389 7.09 -25.79 -0.29
N LEU A 390 6.10 -25.07 -0.80
CA LEU A 390 6.31 -23.95 -1.74
C LEU A 390 6.79 -22.68 -1.04
N GLY A 391 6.49 -22.54 0.25
CA GLY A 391 6.91 -21.41 1.07
C GLY A 391 7.07 -21.82 2.53
N ASP A 392 7.58 -20.91 3.35
CA ASP A 392 7.81 -21.12 4.78
C ASP A 392 6.72 -20.40 5.59
N ARG A 393 5.76 -21.17 6.13
CA ARG A 393 4.62 -20.63 6.87
C ARG A 393 5.02 -19.82 8.10
N ALA A 394 6.11 -20.19 8.78
CA ALA A 394 6.59 -19.43 9.93
C ALA A 394 7.15 -18.07 9.48
N GLN A 395 7.86 -18.01 8.36
CA GLN A 395 8.35 -16.75 7.80
C GLN A 395 7.23 -15.90 7.22
N MET A 396 6.18 -16.48 6.63
CA MET A 396 4.96 -15.77 6.23
C MET A 396 4.32 -15.09 7.43
N GLN A 397 4.19 -15.79 8.57
CA GLN A 397 3.64 -15.21 9.78
C GLN A 397 4.51 -14.07 10.30
N VAL A 398 5.83 -14.23 10.33
CA VAL A 398 6.76 -13.14 10.70
C VAL A 398 6.56 -11.92 9.79
N PHE A 399 6.42 -12.13 8.48
CA PHE A 399 6.20 -11.03 7.52
C PHE A 399 4.85 -10.34 7.74
N ALA A 400 3.78 -11.09 8.00
CA ALA A 400 2.47 -10.54 8.34
C ALA A 400 2.51 -9.76 9.65
N ASP A 401 3.14 -10.29 10.70
CA ASP A 401 3.27 -9.64 12.01
C ASP A 401 4.08 -8.33 11.94
N LEU A 402 5.12 -8.30 11.10
CA LEU A 402 5.89 -7.08 10.84
C LEU A 402 5.06 -5.98 10.17
N ASN A 403 3.97 -6.35 9.51
CA ASN A 403 3.09 -5.45 8.78
C ASN A 403 1.67 -5.39 9.42
N SER A 404 1.56 -5.64 10.71
CA SER A 404 0.29 -5.54 11.42
C SER A 404 -0.16 -4.09 11.62
N ILE A 405 -1.47 -3.89 11.78
CA ILE A 405 -2.08 -2.59 12.11
C ILE A 405 -1.49 -2.01 13.39
N GLU A 406 -1.26 -2.86 14.41
CA GLU A 406 -0.67 -2.44 15.67
C GLU A 406 0.75 -1.87 15.49
N ARG A 407 1.59 -2.52 14.67
CA ARG A 407 2.93 -2.02 14.35
C ARG A 407 2.89 -0.72 13.57
N TYR A 408 1.97 -0.58 12.61
CA TYR A 408 1.77 0.65 11.86
C TYR A 408 1.41 1.81 12.78
N THR A 409 0.39 1.64 13.59
CA THR A 409 -0.12 2.71 14.47
C THR A 409 0.86 3.03 15.60
N SER A 410 1.39 2.02 16.29
CA SER A 410 2.34 2.23 17.39
C SER A 410 3.62 2.89 16.90
N ALA A 411 4.16 2.52 15.72
CA ALA A 411 5.34 3.16 15.16
C ALA A 411 5.12 4.66 14.94
N ILE A 412 3.98 5.07 14.36
CA ILE A 412 3.67 6.48 14.13
C ILE A 412 3.55 7.23 15.46
N PHE A 413 2.74 6.72 16.39
CA PHE A 413 2.49 7.41 17.65
C PHE A 413 3.73 7.42 18.57
N GLN A 414 4.58 6.41 18.54
CA GLN A 414 5.86 6.42 19.28
C GLN A 414 6.73 7.66 18.96
N TYR A 415 6.67 8.16 17.72
CA TYR A 415 7.41 9.34 17.30
C TYR A 415 6.61 10.65 17.47
N LEU A 416 5.28 10.58 17.50
CA LEU A 416 4.42 11.75 17.70
C LEU A 416 4.22 12.09 19.18
N ASP A 417 4.07 11.09 20.06
CA ASP A 417 3.80 11.27 21.51
C ASP A 417 4.81 12.18 22.20
N PRO A 418 6.14 12.04 22.03
CA PRO A 418 7.11 12.92 22.65
C PRO A 418 6.96 14.38 22.19
N LEU A 419 6.52 14.62 20.95
CA LEU A 419 6.31 15.96 20.41
C LEU A 419 5.14 16.68 21.10
N PHE A 420 4.11 15.91 21.50
CA PHE A 420 2.95 16.46 22.22
C PHE A 420 3.19 16.57 23.72
N THR A 421 3.94 15.66 24.30
CA THR A 421 4.30 15.71 25.73
C THR A 421 5.18 16.93 26.06
N LEU A 422 6.12 17.28 25.19
CA LEU A 422 6.98 18.45 25.36
C LEU A 422 6.22 19.78 25.30
N ILE A 423 5.06 19.83 24.62
CA ILE A 423 4.18 21.01 24.54
C ILE A 423 3.33 21.15 25.82
N SER A 424 3.13 20.05 26.56
CA SER A 424 2.24 19.99 27.72
C SER A 424 2.96 20.23 29.06
N VAL A 425 4.29 20.37 29.07
CA VAL A 425 5.05 20.67 30.31
C VAL A 425 5.08 22.19 30.50
N PRO A 426 4.59 22.73 31.65
CA PRO A 426 4.53 24.17 31.92
C PRO A 426 5.91 24.83 32.08
#